data_0ce75ed83bfbe57a16169cae748bcab3
#
_entry.id   0ce75ed83bfbe57a16169cae748bcab3
#
_cell.length_a   1.000
_cell.length_b   1.000
_cell.length_c   1.000
_cell.angle_alpha   90.00
_cell.angle_beta   90.00
_cell.angle_gamma   90.00
#
_symmetry.space_group_name_H-M   'P 1'
#
loop_
_entity.id
_entity.type
_entity.pdbx_description
1 polymer ?
#
loop_
_entity_poly.entity_id
_entity_poly.type
_entity_poly.pdbx_seq_one_letter_code
_entity_poly.pdbx_strand_id
1 'polypeptide(L)'
;RTTAGSQMRMQNEIMNLYKKNNVSMFGSLWTFLTLPIMFAMYGAVQRIQILYTSQAFGMNLGLTPLSQITSGKFIYIAVILVMALSQFFAIEINNLMLKRNKKYKPSAQQNQMKTMNIVMTLMIIYFGLIMPTAMSFYWITTNLITVVRTVFIQIQYIEKQENKKDTNVIR
;
A
#
# COMPACT_ATOMS: atom_id res chain seq x y z
N ARG A 1 12.27 -1.55 -30.69
CA ARG A 1 13.19 -0.44 -30.28
C ARG A 1 12.33 0.80 -30.02
N THR A 2 11.99 1.05 -28.77
CA THR A 2 11.36 2.30 -28.35
C THR A 2 12.42 3.40 -28.40
N THR A 3 12.33 4.27 -29.39
CA THR A 3 13.21 5.43 -29.51
C THR A 3 12.93 6.44 -28.37
N ALA A 4 13.96 7.12 -27.87
CA ALA A 4 13.84 8.14 -26.81
C ALA A 4 12.74 9.16 -27.09
N GLY A 5 12.48 9.46 -28.38
CA GLY A 5 11.38 10.35 -28.80
C GLY A 5 9.97 9.78 -28.56
N SER A 6 9.78 8.47 -28.58
CA SER A 6 8.46 7.85 -28.28
C SER A 6 8.17 7.86 -26.79
N GLN A 7 9.20 7.72 -25.94
CA GLN A 7 9.06 7.83 -24.48
C GLN A 7 8.73 9.26 -24.05
N MET A 8 9.37 10.28 -24.65
CA MET A 8 9.02 11.68 -24.38
C MET A 8 7.60 12.03 -24.80
N ARG A 9 7.15 11.56 -25.97
CA ARG A 9 5.75 11.78 -26.41
C ARG A 9 4.76 11.13 -25.45
N MET A 10 5.02 9.90 -25.03
CA MET A 10 4.17 9.18 -24.07
C MET A 10 4.12 9.90 -22.70
N GLN A 11 5.24 10.41 -22.20
CA GLN A 11 5.27 11.20 -20.96
C GLN A 11 4.47 12.50 -21.10
N ASN A 12 4.58 13.20 -22.22
CA ASN A 12 3.83 14.43 -22.49
C ASN A 12 2.33 14.17 -22.62
N GLU A 13 1.92 13.07 -23.26
CA GLU A 13 0.52 12.67 -23.35
C GLU A 13 -0.06 12.32 -21.98
N ILE A 14 0.68 11.57 -21.16
CA ILE A 14 0.29 11.27 -19.77
C ILE A 14 0.15 12.57 -18.98
N MET A 15 1.09 13.50 -19.07
CA MET A 15 1.05 14.78 -18.37
C MET A 15 -0.15 15.64 -18.82
N ASN A 16 -0.48 15.63 -20.10
CA ASN A 16 -1.63 16.33 -20.65
C ASN A 16 -2.96 15.69 -20.19
N LEU A 17 -3.02 14.36 -20.08
CA LEU A 17 -4.17 13.64 -19.53
C LEU A 17 -4.39 13.99 -18.05
N TYR A 18 -3.33 14.08 -17.24
CA TYR A 18 -3.40 14.50 -15.85
C TYR A 18 -3.93 15.93 -15.73
N LYS A 19 -3.42 16.87 -16.55
CA LYS A 19 -3.90 18.26 -16.61
C LYS A 19 -5.38 18.35 -17.02
N LYS A 20 -5.77 17.62 -18.07
CA LYS A 20 -7.15 17.61 -18.59
C LYS A 20 -8.18 17.07 -17.61
N ASN A 21 -7.77 16.12 -16.74
CA ASN A 21 -8.64 15.49 -15.75
C ASN A 21 -8.52 16.12 -14.35
N ASN A 22 -7.83 17.25 -14.20
CA ASN A 22 -7.55 17.88 -12.91
C ASN A 22 -6.98 16.90 -11.85
N VAL A 23 -6.26 15.88 -12.30
CA VAL A 23 -5.58 14.95 -11.39
C VAL A 23 -4.32 15.62 -10.90
N SER A 24 -4.33 16.03 -9.64
CA SER A 24 -3.18 16.68 -9.02
C SER A 24 -1.97 15.74 -9.00
N MET A 25 -0.83 16.19 -9.53
CA MET A 25 0.46 15.52 -9.36
C MET A 25 0.86 15.39 -7.87
N PHE A 26 0.25 16.20 -7.00
CA PHE A 26 0.39 16.10 -5.55
C PHE A 26 -0.04 14.75 -4.97
N GLY A 27 -0.93 13.99 -5.65
CA GLY A 27 -1.28 12.63 -5.24
C GLY A 27 -0.08 11.68 -5.26
N SER A 28 0.86 11.84 -6.19
CA SER A 28 2.11 11.08 -6.24
C SER A 28 3.10 11.54 -5.17
N LEU A 29 3.17 12.85 -4.89
CA LEU A 29 4.01 13.42 -3.84
C LEU A 29 3.58 12.95 -2.44
N TRP A 30 2.29 12.67 -2.24
CA TRP A 30 1.79 12.12 -0.96
C TRP A 30 2.45 10.79 -0.60
N THR A 31 2.72 9.95 -1.59
CA THR A 31 3.44 8.67 -1.38
C THR A 31 4.88 8.92 -0.91
N PHE A 32 5.56 9.91 -1.46
CA PHE A 32 6.90 10.30 -1.01
C PHE A 32 6.92 10.91 0.40
N LEU A 33 5.85 11.59 0.81
CA LEU A 33 5.71 12.14 2.16
C LEU A 33 5.61 11.02 3.22
N THR A 34 5.15 9.84 2.84
CA THR A 34 5.05 8.69 3.74
C THR A 34 6.43 8.19 4.19
N LEU A 35 7.47 8.29 3.33
CA LEU A 35 8.82 7.85 3.66
C LEU A 35 9.45 8.61 4.84
N PRO A 36 9.51 9.97 4.86
CA PRO A 36 10.04 10.69 6.01
C PRO A 36 9.24 10.45 7.29
N ILE A 37 7.91 10.29 7.20
CA ILE A 37 7.07 9.93 8.35
C ILE A 37 7.46 8.56 8.90
N MET A 38 7.67 7.58 8.03
CA MET A 38 8.10 6.24 8.40
C MET A 38 9.46 6.25 9.09
N PHE A 39 10.44 7.02 8.58
CA PHE A 39 11.75 7.17 9.21
C PHE A 39 11.66 7.89 10.56
N ALA A 40 10.81 8.91 10.70
CA ALA A 40 10.58 9.59 11.97
C ALA A 40 9.96 8.64 12.99
N MET A 41 8.98 7.82 12.61
CA MET A 41 8.39 6.80 13.46
C MET A 41 9.42 5.73 13.86
N TYR A 42 10.23 5.26 12.93
CA TYR A 42 11.30 4.32 13.23
C TYR A 42 12.29 4.90 14.27
N GLY A 43 12.74 6.15 14.08
CA GLY A 43 13.59 6.84 15.04
C GLY A 43 12.94 7.03 16.40
N ALA A 44 11.62 7.27 16.45
CA ALA A 44 10.87 7.37 17.69
C ALA A 44 10.78 6.00 18.40
N VAL A 45 10.43 4.95 17.67
CA VAL A 45 10.31 3.58 18.20
C VAL A 45 11.63 3.11 18.82
N GLN A 46 12.77 3.41 18.19
CA GLN A 46 14.09 3.05 18.74
C GLN A 46 14.45 3.76 20.04
N ARG A 47 13.90 4.94 20.30
CA ARG A 47 14.16 5.74 21.52
C ARG A 47 13.23 5.39 22.69
N ILE A 48 12.14 4.70 22.42
CA ILE A 48 11.15 4.32 23.44
C ILE A 48 11.62 3.06 24.17
N GLN A 49 12.28 3.23 25.30
CA GLN A 49 12.81 2.12 26.11
C GLN A 49 11.73 1.14 26.56
N ILE A 50 10.49 1.60 26.80
CA ILE A 50 9.38 0.74 27.23
C ILE A 50 9.03 -0.32 26.18
N LEU A 51 9.32 -0.12 24.89
CA LEU A 51 9.09 -1.12 23.85
C LEU A 51 9.97 -2.35 24.00
N TYR A 52 11.18 -2.22 24.57
CA TYR A 52 12.09 -3.34 24.83
C TYR A 52 11.62 -4.22 25.99
N THR A 53 10.79 -3.67 26.88
CA THR A 53 10.15 -4.40 27.98
C THR A 53 8.70 -4.80 27.67
N SER A 54 8.08 -4.15 26.69
CA SER A 54 6.71 -4.42 26.27
C SER A 54 6.61 -5.66 25.39
N GLN A 55 5.60 -6.47 25.69
CA GLN A 55 5.31 -7.67 24.93
C GLN A 55 3.89 -7.62 24.38
N ALA A 56 3.72 -8.07 23.13
CA ALA A 56 2.42 -8.32 22.51
C ALA A 56 2.41 -9.74 21.94
N PHE A 57 1.40 -10.51 22.31
CA PHE A 57 1.26 -11.91 21.86
C PHE A 57 2.49 -12.79 22.15
N GLY A 58 3.20 -12.53 23.26
CA GLY A 58 4.45 -13.23 23.61
C GLY A 58 5.69 -12.78 22.83
N MET A 59 5.59 -11.71 22.06
CA MET A 59 6.70 -11.13 21.29
C MET A 59 7.15 -9.80 21.89
N ASN A 60 8.45 -9.59 22.00
CA ASN A 60 9.02 -8.31 22.40
C ASN A 60 8.95 -7.31 21.24
N LEU A 61 8.35 -6.16 21.47
CA LEU A 61 8.06 -5.16 20.45
C LEU A 61 9.30 -4.38 20.00
N GLY A 62 10.29 -4.25 20.86
CA GLY A 62 11.54 -3.50 20.58
C GLY A 62 12.57 -4.30 19.81
N LEU A 63 12.48 -5.64 19.80
CA LEU A 63 13.45 -6.50 19.15
C LEU A 63 13.08 -6.72 17.67
N THR A 64 14.12 -6.97 16.86
CA THR A 64 13.93 -7.25 15.43
C THR A 64 13.47 -8.69 15.22
N PRO A 65 12.49 -8.96 14.36
CA PRO A 65 12.05 -10.32 14.06
C PRO A 65 13.20 -11.23 13.62
N LEU A 66 14.12 -10.72 12.79
CA LEU A 66 15.25 -11.51 12.30
C LEU A 66 16.12 -12.05 13.45
N SER A 67 16.46 -11.23 14.43
CA SER A 67 17.28 -11.67 15.58
C SER A 67 16.57 -12.70 16.45
N GLN A 68 15.24 -12.61 16.55
CA GLN A 68 14.45 -13.54 17.35
C GLN A 68 14.22 -14.87 16.63
N ILE A 69 14.04 -14.85 15.31
CA ILE A 69 13.95 -16.07 14.49
C ILE A 69 15.27 -16.86 14.55
N THR A 70 16.41 -16.19 14.43
CA THR A 70 17.73 -16.83 14.55
C THR A 70 17.99 -17.37 15.95
N SER A 71 17.33 -16.83 16.97
CA SER A 71 17.34 -17.33 18.36
C SER A 71 16.31 -18.44 18.63
N GLY A 72 15.63 -18.97 17.59
CA GLY A 72 14.68 -20.08 17.68
C GLY A 72 13.26 -19.69 18.05
N LYS A 73 12.92 -18.40 18.08
CA LYS A 73 11.54 -17.94 18.37
C LYS A 73 10.74 -17.79 17.09
N PHE A 74 10.19 -18.89 16.61
CA PHE A 74 9.46 -18.94 15.33
C PHE A 74 8.14 -18.16 15.29
N ILE A 75 7.62 -17.71 16.44
CA ILE A 75 6.39 -16.88 16.49
C ILE A 75 6.54 -15.57 15.68
N TYR A 76 7.76 -15.05 15.56
CA TYR A 76 8.04 -13.86 14.77
C TYR A 76 7.84 -14.06 13.26
N ILE A 77 7.94 -15.31 12.77
CA ILE A 77 7.60 -15.65 11.38
C ILE A 77 6.11 -15.40 11.13
N ALA A 78 5.26 -15.75 12.10
CA ALA A 78 3.82 -15.52 11.97
C ALA A 78 3.49 -14.03 11.77
N VAL A 79 4.15 -13.12 12.49
CA VAL A 79 3.95 -11.67 12.32
C VAL A 79 4.38 -11.21 10.92
N ILE A 80 5.51 -11.68 10.43
CA ILE A 80 5.99 -11.34 9.07
C ILE A 80 5.03 -11.88 8.01
N LEU A 81 4.49 -13.10 8.18
CA LEU A 81 3.50 -13.66 7.28
C LEU A 81 2.19 -12.85 7.29
N VAL A 82 1.68 -12.48 8.47
CA VAL A 82 0.47 -11.65 8.60
C VAL A 82 0.70 -10.28 7.97
N MET A 83 1.87 -9.69 8.17
CA MET A 83 2.24 -8.41 7.54
C MET A 83 2.27 -8.53 6.02
N ALA A 84 2.92 -9.56 5.47
CA ALA A 84 2.98 -9.82 4.03
C ALA A 84 1.59 -10.05 3.43
N LEU A 85 0.74 -10.84 4.10
CA LEU A 85 -0.63 -11.08 3.68
C LEU A 85 -1.47 -9.80 3.73
N SER A 86 -1.37 -9.01 4.81
CA SER A 86 -2.10 -7.75 4.91
C SER A 86 -1.70 -6.76 3.80
N GLN A 87 -0.43 -6.72 3.46
CA GLN A 87 0.09 -5.91 2.34
C GLN A 87 -0.47 -6.39 1.00
N PHE A 88 -0.44 -7.70 0.77
CA PHE A 88 -0.99 -8.29 -0.45
C PHE A 88 -2.49 -7.98 -0.59
N PHE A 89 -3.26 -8.17 0.48
CA PHE A 89 -4.69 -7.85 0.47
C PHE A 89 -4.96 -6.37 0.27
N ALA A 90 -4.19 -5.47 0.87
CA ALA A 90 -4.34 -4.02 0.68
C ALA A 90 -4.14 -3.60 -0.78
N ILE A 91 -3.24 -4.26 -1.50
CA ILE A 91 -3.00 -4.02 -2.92
C ILE A 91 -4.11 -4.66 -3.78
N GLU A 92 -4.44 -5.93 -3.53
CA GLU A 92 -5.35 -6.69 -4.38
C GLU A 92 -6.80 -6.22 -4.24
N ILE A 93 -7.22 -5.76 -3.05
CA ILE A 93 -8.57 -5.23 -2.87
C ILE A 93 -8.82 -4.01 -3.80
N ASN A 94 -7.81 -3.17 -3.98
CA ASN A 94 -7.88 -2.04 -4.89
C ASN A 94 -8.06 -2.51 -6.35
N ASN A 95 -7.29 -3.52 -6.76
CA ASN A 95 -7.37 -4.11 -8.10
C ASN A 95 -8.72 -4.80 -8.35
N LEU A 96 -9.24 -5.53 -7.35
CA LEU A 96 -10.54 -6.20 -7.44
C LEU A 96 -11.69 -5.19 -7.57
N MET A 97 -11.65 -4.13 -6.78
CA MET A 97 -12.66 -3.08 -6.85
C MET A 97 -12.62 -2.32 -8.17
N LEU A 98 -11.44 -2.06 -8.74
CA LEU A 98 -11.29 -1.47 -10.07
C LEU A 98 -11.86 -2.37 -11.16
N LYS A 99 -11.62 -3.68 -11.11
CA LYS A 99 -12.17 -4.66 -12.07
C LYS A 99 -13.71 -4.74 -12.02
N ARG A 100 -14.31 -4.51 -10.87
CA ARG A 100 -15.77 -4.48 -10.72
C ARG A 100 -16.42 -3.33 -11.48
N ASN A 101 -15.68 -2.26 -11.76
CA ASN A 101 -16.15 -1.16 -12.58
C ASN A 101 -16.19 -1.57 -14.07
N LYS A 102 -17.40 -1.70 -14.64
CA LYS A 102 -17.65 -2.13 -16.04
C LYS A 102 -16.94 -1.28 -17.12
N LYS A 103 -16.48 -0.07 -16.77
CA LYS A 103 -15.74 0.82 -17.67
C LYS A 103 -14.22 0.59 -17.64
N TYR A 104 -13.74 -0.27 -16.75
CA TYR A 104 -12.32 -0.52 -16.62
C TYR A 104 -11.83 -1.45 -17.74
N LYS A 105 -10.95 -0.93 -18.60
CA LYS A 105 -10.20 -1.71 -19.58
C LYS A 105 -8.77 -1.92 -19.05
N PRO A 106 -8.30 -3.17 -18.87
CA PRO A 106 -6.93 -3.41 -18.48
C PRO A 106 -5.98 -2.85 -19.55
N SER A 107 -5.04 -2.00 -19.11
CA SER A 107 -4.01 -1.45 -19.99
C SER A 107 -2.70 -2.25 -19.84
N ALA A 108 -1.80 -2.14 -20.83
CA ALA A 108 -0.45 -2.72 -20.77
C ALA A 108 0.34 -2.24 -19.52
N GLN A 109 0.00 -1.08 -19.00
CA GLN A 109 0.54 -0.49 -17.78
C GLN A 109 0.21 -1.30 -16.51
N GLN A 110 -0.85 -2.14 -16.55
CA GLN A 110 -1.24 -2.99 -15.42
C GLN A 110 -0.20 -4.07 -15.09
N ASN A 111 0.50 -4.61 -16.08
CA ASN A 111 1.57 -5.58 -15.84
C ASN A 111 2.78 -4.94 -15.16
N GLN A 112 3.11 -3.70 -15.52
CA GLN A 112 4.17 -2.93 -14.87
C GLN A 112 3.81 -2.62 -13.41
N MET A 113 2.55 -2.27 -13.13
CA MET A 113 2.07 -2.06 -11.76
C MET A 113 2.11 -3.34 -10.91
N LYS A 114 1.81 -4.52 -11.49
CA LYS A 114 1.94 -5.80 -10.78
C LYS A 114 3.38 -6.08 -10.35
N THR A 115 4.33 -5.90 -11.27
CA THR A 115 5.76 -6.09 -10.97
C THR A 115 6.21 -5.12 -9.87
N MET A 116 5.82 -3.85 -9.96
CA MET A 116 6.14 -2.86 -8.93
C MET A 116 5.54 -3.23 -7.58
N ASN A 117 4.30 -3.74 -7.53
CA ASN A 117 3.65 -4.19 -6.30
C ASN A 117 4.38 -5.37 -5.65
N ILE A 118 4.87 -6.33 -6.45
CA ILE A 118 5.67 -7.45 -5.94
C ILE A 118 6.98 -6.94 -5.33
N VAL A 119 7.70 -6.08 -6.04
CA VAL A 119 8.94 -5.47 -5.55
C VAL A 119 8.71 -4.71 -4.25
N MET A 120 7.65 -3.90 -4.17
CA MET A 120 7.27 -3.18 -2.95
C MET A 120 6.94 -4.12 -1.79
N THR A 121 6.21 -5.21 -2.06
CA THR A 121 5.89 -6.21 -1.03
C THR A 121 7.15 -6.89 -0.51
N LEU A 122 8.07 -7.29 -1.39
CA LEU A 122 9.35 -7.88 -0.98
C LEU A 122 10.20 -6.90 -0.15
N MET A 123 10.21 -5.63 -0.53
CA MET A 123 10.93 -4.59 0.21
C MET A 123 10.33 -4.39 1.60
N ILE A 124 9.00 -4.41 1.74
CA ILE A 124 8.31 -4.29 3.04
C ILE A 124 8.61 -5.52 3.92
N ILE A 125 8.63 -6.73 3.35
CA ILE A 125 9.01 -7.94 4.08
C ILE A 125 10.46 -7.83 4.59
N TYR A 126 11.37 -7.37 3.76
CA TYR A 126 12.76 -7.15 4.15
C TYR A 126 12.87 -6.14 5.30
N PHE A 127 12.20 -5.00 5.21
CA PHE A 127 12.17 -4.02 6.30
C PHE A 127 11.50 -4.58 7.56
N GLY A 128 10.44 -5.36 7.42
CA GLY A 128 9.78 -6.01 8.56
C GLY A 128 10.68 -6.97 9.32
N LEU A 129 11.66 -7.60 8.66
CA LEU A 129 12.63 -8.48 9.31
C LEU A 129 13.69 -7.71 10.10
N ILE A 130 14.16 -6.57 9.60
CA ILE A 130 15.28 -5.81 10.18
C ILE A 130 14.86 -4.68 11.12
N MET A 131 13.59 -4.24 11.05
CA MET A 131 13.05 -3.21 11.94
C MET A 131 12.47 -3.84 13.21
N PRO A 132 12.29 -3.06 14.31
CA PRO A 132 11.61 -3.53 15.51
C PRO A 132 10.23 -4.10 15.22
N THR A 133 9.82 -5.14 15.93
CA THR A 133 8.52 -5.83 15.75
C THR A 133 7.32 -4.88 15.85
N ALA A 134 7.43 -3.81 16.64
CA ALA A 134 6.42 -2.75 16.70
C ALA A 134 6.10 -2.14 15.33
N MET A 135 7.08 -2.03 14.43
CA MET A 135 6.88 -1.50 13.08
C MET A 135 6.06 -2.47 12.21
N SER A 136 6.25 -3.77 12.38
CA SER A 136 5.42 -4.77 11.69
C SER A 136 3.95 -4.66 12.08
N PHE A 137 3.65 -4.46 13.37
CA PHE A 137 2.28 -4.20 13.83
C PHE A 137 1.71 -2.90 13.28
N TYR A 138 2.52 -1.84 13.21
CA TYR A 138 2.11 -0.60 12.57
C TYR A 138 1.73 -0.82 11.09
N TRP A 139 2.53 -1.55 10.32
CA TRP A 139 2.21 -1.87 8.92
C TRP A 139 0.94 -2.70 8.77
N ILE A 140 0.77 -3.73 9.60
CA ILE A 140 -0.47 -4.53 9.60
C ILE A 140 -1.68 -3.61 9.83
N THR A 141 -1.62 -2.75 10.84
CA THR A 141 -2.71 -1.83 11.18
C THR A 141 -3.01 -0.84 10.04
N THR A 142 -1.99 -0.23 9.44
CA THR A 142 -2.17 0.70 8.31
C THR A 142 -2.71 0.01 7.08
N ASN A 143 -2.31 -1.23 6.81
CA ASN A 143 -2.86 -2.02 5.71
C ASN A 143 -4.34 -2.35 5.94
N LEU A 144 -4.73 -2.74 7.15
CA LEU A 144 -6.13 -2.99 7.50
C LEU A 144 -6.99 -1.72 7.33
N ILE A 145 -6.51 -0.58 7.83
CA ILE A 145 -7.17 0.72 7.64
C ILE A 145 -7.30 1.04 6.15
N THR A 146 -6.27 0.78 5.36
CA THR A 146 -6.29 1.00 3.90
C THR A 146 -7.34 0.13 3.21
N VAL A 147 -7.45 -1.15 3.59
CA VAL A 147 -8.48 -2.06 3.06
C VAL A 147 -9.88 -1.52 3.38
N VAL A 148 -10.15 -1.20 4.65
CA VAL A 148 -11.46 -0.67 5.10
C VAL A 148 -11.81 0.62 4.35
N ARG A 149 -10.87 1.56 4.28
CA ARG A 149 -11.04 2.82 3.56
C ARG A 149 -11.32 2.60 2.08
N THR A 150 -10.59 1.71 1.42
CA THR A 150 -10.75 1.43 0.00
C THR A 150 -12.14 0.85 -0.29
N VAL A 151 -12.58 -0.12 0.51
CA VAL A 151 -13.91 -0.71 0.38
C VAL A 151 -14.99 0.34 0.58
N PHE A 152 -14.88 1.16 1.63
CA PHE A 152 -15.86 2.20 1.95
C PHE A 152 -15.99 3.24 0.83
N ILE A 153 -14.88 3.78 0.34
CA ILE A 153 -14.88 4.77 -0.75
C ILE A 153 -15.46 4.17 -2.03
N GLN A 154 -15.13 2.93 -2.36
CA GLN A 154 -15.60 2.28 -3.57
C GLN A 154 -17.11 1.99 -3.53
N ILE A 155 -17.65 1.58 -2.38
CA ILE A 155 -19.09 1.38 -2.20
C ILE A 155 -19.83 2.69 -2.43
N GLN A 156 -19.40 3.79 -1.79
CA GLN A 156 -20.01 5.11 -1.97
C GLN A 156 -19.94 5.60 -3.41
N TYR A 157 -18.82 5.32 -4.11
CA TYR A 157 -18.66 5.73 -5.50
C TYR A 157 -19.60 4.97 -6.45
N ILE A 158 -19.76 3.66 -6.23
CA ILE A 158 -20.68 2.81 -7.02
C ILE A 158 -22.12 3.27 -6.82
N GLU A 159 -22.55 3.45 -5.58
CA GLU A 159 -23.89 3.91 -5.23
C GLU A 159 -24.23 5.28 -5.87
N LYS A 160 -23.28 6.21 -5.84
CA LYS A 160 -23.44 7.52 -6.48
C LYS A 160 -23.53 7.44 -8.00
N GLN A 161 -22.93 6.44 -8.63
CA GLN A 161 -23.03 6.21 -10.07
C GLN A 161 -24.37 5.58 -10.46
N GLU A 162 -24.90 4.67 -9.65
CA GLU A 162 -26.19 4.04 -9.86
C GLU A 162 -27.31 5.09 -9.74
N ASN A 163 -27.33 5.89 -8.69
CA ASN A 163 -28.30 6.96 -8.50
C ASN A 163 -28.30 8.01 -9.63
N LYS A 164 -27.13 8.32 -10.23
CA LYS A 164 -27.05 9.20 -11.39
C LYS A 164 -27.67 8.60 -12.67
N LYS A 165 -27.62 7.28 -12.83
CA LYS A 165 -28.19 6.62 -13.98
C LYS A 165 -29.74 6.64 -13.89
N ASP A 166 -30.28 6.36 -12.72
CA ASP A 166 -31.74 6.34 -12.50
C ASP A 166 -32.34 7.73 -12.71
N THR A 167 -31.66 8.79 -12.30
CA THR A 167 -32.09 10.17 -12.52
C THR A 167 -32.06 10.58 -14.00
N ASN A 168 -31.20 9.99 -14.83
CA ASN A 168 -31.11 10.28 -16.27
C ASN A 168 -32.08 9.43 -17.13
N VAL A 169 -32.67 8.38 -16.58
CA VAL A 169 -33.65 7.52 -17.25
C VAL A 169 -35.10 8.09 -17.10
N ILE A 170 -35.30 8.93 -16.08
CA ILE A 170 -36.61 9.53 -15.75
C ILE A 170 -36.81 10.91 -16.46
N ARG A 171 -35.82 11.37 -17.19
CA ARG A 171 -35.93 12.58 -18.07
C ARG A 171 -35.91 12.19 -19.53
#